data_2a7a66dd5567da2ffaa4eaa910a47f94
#
_entry.id   2a7a66dd5567da2ffaa4eaa910a47f94
#
_cell.length_a   1.000
_cell.length_b   1.000
_cell.length_c   1.000
_cell.angle_alpha   90.00
_cell.angle_beta   90.00
_cell.angle_gamma   90.00
#
_symmetry.space_group_name_H-M   'P 1'
#
loop_
_entity.id
_entity.type
_entity.pdbx_description
1 polymer ?
#
loop_
_entity_poly.entity_id
_entity_poly.type
_entity_poly.pdbx_seq_one_letter_code
_entity_poly.pdbx_strand_id
1 'polypeptide(L)'
;MQDFFANCATVLQKYGFSYLRGAGTTLLLALVGTFFGCLIGFAVGALQTIPVDKQRDPVWKRVLLKILRIFLRCYVELFRGTPMIVQAVFIYYGLLQVFGIKMGMWQAGFFIVSINTGAYMAETVRGGIVSIDPGQTEGAKAIGMNHWQTMVHVILPQALRNIIPQIGNNFIINIKDTSVLSVISITDLFFVHKSVVGALYTYFESAAIVMVIYLTMTLFASYLLRLWEKALDGPQNYDLNTTDSLAYTSGMYNAPDPNHESQNLDMKGGAAHV
;
A
#
# COMPACT_ATOMS: atom_id res chain seq x y z
N MET A 1 -27.99 27.84 -6.97
CA MET A 1 -26.52 27.78 -6.83
C MET A 1 -25.96 28.75 -5.80
N GLN A 2 -26.43 30.00 -5.77
CA GLN A 2 -25.99 31.01 -4.75
C GLN A 2 -26.24 30.51 -3.32
N ASP A 3 -27.42 29.97 -3.04
CA ASP A 3 -27.77 29.42 -1.71
C ASP A 3 -26.86 28.24 -1.28
N PHE A 4 -26.42 27.42 -2.22
CA PHE A 4 -25.51 26.29 -1.91
C PHE A 4 -24.16 26.78 -1.38
N PHE A 5 -23.52 27.73 -2.06
CA PHE A 5 -22.23 28.28 -1.61
C PHE A 5 -22.37 29.06 -0.30
N ALA A 6 -23.47 29.78 -0.12
CA ALA A 6 -23.76 30.50 1.13
C ALA A 6 -23.94 29.49 2.30
N ASN A 7 -24.66 28.40 2.06
CA ASN A 7 -24.84 27.33 3.04
C ASN A 7 -23.53 26.65 3.37
N CYS A 8 -22.70 26.32 2.38
CA CYS A 8 -21.35 25.75 2.59
C CYS A 8 -20.49 26.69 3.45
N ALA A 9 -20.50 27.99 3.18
CA ALA A 9 -19.78 28.99 3.96
C ALA A 9 -20.26 29.01 5.42
N THR A 10 -21.57 28.99 5.64
CA THR A 10 -22.19 28.97 6.98
C THR A 10 -21.80 27.68 7.74
N VAL A 11 -21.85 26.54 7.08
CA VAL A 11 -21.42 25.24 7.66
C VAL A 11 -19.95 25.28 8.05
N LEU A 12 -19.07 25.77 7.16
CA LEU A 12 -17.63 25.88 7.42
C LEU A 12 -17.34 26.88 8.55
N GLN A 13 -18.03 28.00 8.61
CA GLN A 13 -17.87 28.98 9.66
C GLN A 13 -18.25 28.42 11.04
N LYS A 14 -19.31 27.59 11.09
CA LYS A 14 -19.80 27.02 12.35
C LYS A 14 -19.05 25.74 12.77
N TYR A 15 -18.70 24.87 11.82
CA TYR A 15 -18.14 23.54 12.09
C TYR A 15 -16.74 23.31 11.50
N GLY A 16 -16.09 24.33 10.93
CA GLY A 16 -14.78 24.22 10.29
C GLY A 16 -13.71 23.60 11.19
N PHE A 17 -13.68 23.99 12.46
CA PHE A 17 -12.77 23.41 13.44
C PHE A 17 -13.06 21.92 13.69
N SER A 18 -14.33 21.52 13.70
CA SER A 18 -14.72 20.11 13.85
C SER A 18 -14.26 19.26 12.65
N TYR A 19 -14.42 19.80 11.43
CA TYR A 19 -13.90 19.14 10.22
C TYR A 19 -12.37 19.00 10.25
N LEU A 20 -11.65 20.04 10.68
CA LEU A 20 -10.19 19.98 10.81
C LEU A 20 -9.75 18.93 11.83
N ARG A 21 -10.43 18.88 12.99
CA ARG A 21 -10.18 17.85 14.01
C ARG A 21 -10.51 16.45 13.50
N GLY A 22 -11.64 16.29 12.78
CA GLY A 22 -12.00 15.02 12.13
C GLY A 22 -10.98 14.58 11.12
N ALA A 23 -10.46 15.48 10.28
CA ALA A 23 -9.39 15.20 9.33
C ALA A 23 -8.10 14.75 10.04
N GLY A 24 -7.73 15.41 11.15
CA GLY A 24 -6.60 14.98 11.98
C GLY A 24 -6.79 13.56 12.55
N THR A 25 -7.99 13.23 13.02
CA THR A 25 -8.34 11.87 13.49
C THR A 25 -8.19 10.85 12.36
N THR A 26 -8.71 11.16 11.18
CA THR A 26 -8.59 10.32 9.97
C THR A 26 -7.12 10.05 9.62
N LEU A 27 -6.28 11.09 9.58
CA LEU A 27 -4.86 10.96 9.30
C LEU A 27 -4.12 10.13 10.35
N LEU A 28 -4.43 10.35 11.63
CA LEU A 28 -3.84 9.58 12.73
C LEU A 28 -4.17 8.09 12.62
N LEU A 29 -5.44 7.76 12.37
CA LEU A 29 -5.89 6.37 12.20
C LEU A 29 -5.23 5.72 10.98
N ALA A 30 -5.19 6.43 9.85
CA ALA A 30 -4.56 5.94 8.63
C ALA A 30 -3.05 5.71 8.83
N LEU A 31 -2.35 6.63 9.48
CA LEU A 31 -0.89 6.55 9.69
C LEU A 31 -0.53 5.41 10.65
N VAL A 32 -1.18 5.36 11.81
CA VAL A 32 -0.94 4.32 12.81
C VAL A 32 -1.36 2.96 12.27
N GLY A 33 -2.52 2.88 11.63
CA GLY A 33 -3.02 1.64 11.03
C GLY A 33 -2.13 1.12 9.91
N THR A 34 -1.60 2.00 9.05
CA THR A 34 -0.64 1.61 8.01
C THR A 34 0.68 1.15 8.61
N PHE A 35 1.22 1.86 9.60
CA PHE A 35 2.47 1.50 10.25
C PHE A 35 2.40 0.10 10.87
N PHE A 36 1.44 -0.16 11.74
CA PHE A 36 1.28 -1.47 12.37
C PHE A 36 0.82 -2.54 11.36
N GLY A 37 -0.01 -2.17 10.39
CA GLY A 37 -0.40 -3.04 9.29
C GLY A 37 0.81 -3.50 8.47
N CYS A 38 1.75 -2.61 8.17
CA CYS A 38 3.01 -2.98 7.51
C CYS A 38 3.82 -3.97 8.34
N LEU A 39 3.97 -3.75 9.66
CA LEU A 39 4.69 -4.67 10.53
C LEU A 39 4.05 -6.07 10.51
N ILE A 40 2.73 -6.14 10.65
CA ILE A 40 1.98 -7.41 10.57
C ILE A 40 2.16 -8.03 9.18
N GLY A 41 2.00 -7.25 8.13
CA GLY A 41 2.11 -7.70 6.75
C GLY A 41 3.49 -8.24 6.40
N PHE A 42 4.55 -7.56 6.83
CA PHE A 42 5.93 -8.06 6.68
C PHE A 42 6.14 -9.38 7.42
N ALA A 43 5.69 -9.48 8.67
CA ALA A 43 5.81 -10.71 9.43
C ALA A 43 5.07 -11.88 8.77
N VAL A 44 3.81 -11.66 8.38
CA VAL A 44 2.96 -12.68 7.73
C VAL A 44 3.51 -13.05 6.35
N GLY A 45 3.83 -12.07 5.50
CA GLY A 45 4.35 -12.30 4.15
C GLY A 45 5.69 -13.04 4.16
N ALA A 46 6.60 -12.65 5.05
CA ALA A 46 7.89 -13.34 5.22
C ALA A 46 7.70 -14.79 5.70
N LEU A 47 6.81 -15.03 6.68
CA LEU A 47 6.51 -16.38 7.17
C LEU A 47 5.90 -17.28 6.09
N GLN A 48 5.08 -16.72 5.19
CA GLN A 48 4.50 -17.47 4.08
C GLN A 48 5.53 -17.88 3.01
N THR A 49 6.63 -17.14 2.89
CA THR A 49 7.68 -17.38 1.87
C THR A 49 8.81 -18.30 2.34
N ILE A 50 8.85 -18.72 3.63
CA ILE A 50 9.89 -19.64 4.15
C ILE A 50 9.88 -20.93 3.30
N PRO A 51 10.98 -21.32 2.66
CA PRO A 51 11.01 -22.55 1.86
C PRO A 51 10.93 -23.78 2.77
N VAL A 52 10.38 -24.87 2.23
CA VAL A 52 10.33 -26.19 2.88
C VAL A 52 11.12 -27.16 2.03
N ASP A 53 12.21 -27.65 2.56
CA ASP A 53 13.00 -28.71 1.92
C ASP A 53 12.48 -30.08 2.35
N LYS A 54 11.95 -30.85 1.37
CA LYS A 54 11.40 -32.18 1.63
C LYS A 54 12.46 -33.20 2.04
N GLN A 55 13.74 -32.99 1.70
CA GLN A 55 14.82 -33.90 1.97
C GLN A 55 15.59 -33.60 3.26
N ARG A 56 15.73 -32.31 3.60
CA ARG A 56 16.53 -31.83 4.74
C ARG A 56 15.73 -31.51 5.98
N ASP A 57 14.45 -31.05 5.82
CA ASP A 57 13.66 -30.64 6.94
C ASP A 57 12.95 -31.81 7.63
N PRO A 58 13.01 -31.90 8.97
CA PRO A 58 12.30 -32.93 9.72
C PRO A 58 10.79 -32.83 9.55
N VAL A 59 10.08 -33.94 9.65
CA VAL A 59 8.62 -34.01 9.39
C VAL A 59 7.83 -33.03 10.24
N TRP A 60 8.17 -32.89 11.54
CA TRP A 60 7.48 -31.97 12.44
C TRP A 60 7.56 -30.51 11.99
N LYS A 61 8.73 -30.05 11.49
CA LYS A 61 8.91 -28.69 10.95
C LYS A 61 8.05 -28.48 9.71
N ARG A 62 7.99 -29.46 8.81
CA ARG A 62 7.14 -29.40 7.61
C ARG A 62 5.66 -29.30 7.95
N VAL A 63 5.19 -30.10 8.91
CA VAL A 63 3.81 -30.09 9.39
C VAL A 63 3.48 -28.75 10.05
N LEU A 64 4.35 -28.26 10.94
CA LEU A 64 4.18 -26.98 11.63
C LEU A 64 4.08 -25.82 10.63
N LEU A 65 5.01 -25.74 9.67
CA LEU A 65 4.98 -24.69 8.63
C LEU A 65 3.74 -24.80 7.73
N LYS A 66 3.27 -26.02 7.46
CA LYS A 66 2.04 -26.21 6.68
C LYS A 66 0.82 -25.69 7.45
N ILE A 67 0.68 -26.01 8.74
CA ILE A 67 -0.41 -25.54 9.59
C ILE A 67 -0.35 -24.00 9.71
N LEU A 68 0.83 -23.45 9.99
CA LEU A 68 1.04 -22.01 10.08
C LEU A 68 0.62 -21.29 8.78
N ARG A 69 1.02 -21.80 7.63
CA ARG A 69 0.64 -21.21 6.34
C ARG A 69 -0.86 -21.27 6.07
N ILE A 70 -1.51 -22.35 6.47
CA ILE A 70 -2.97 -22.47 6.34
C ILE A 70 -3.63 -21.39 7.20
N PHE A 71 -3.21 -21.26 8.46
CA PHE A 71 -3.73 -20.26 9.38
C PHE A 71 -3.52 -18.82 8.86
N LEU A 72 -2.29 -18.50 8.41
CA LEU A 72 -1.96 -17.19 7.86
C LEU A 72 -2.73 -16.90 6.55
N ARG A 73 -2.96 -17.92 5.73
CA ARG A 73 -3.79 -17.78 4.53
C ARG A 73 -5.24 -17.51 4.89
N CYS A 74 -5.81 -18.26 5.84
CA CYS A 74 -7.16 -18.00 6.34
C CYS A 74 -7.31 -16.57 6.88
N TYR A 75 -6.31 -16.07 7.62
CA TYR A 75 -6.28 -14.69 8.08
C TYR A 75 -6.34 -13.70 6.89
N VAL A 76 -5.45 -13.87 5.91
CA VAL A 76 -5.37 -12.97 4.76
C VAL A 76 -6.68 -13.01 3.95
N GLU A 77 -7.22 -14.18 3.66
CA GLU A 77 -8.47 -14.34 2.91
C GLU A 77 -9.67 -13.76 3.66
N LEU A 78 -9.75 -13.96 4.99
CA LEU A 78 -10.83 -13.42 5.81
C LEU A 78 -10.87 -11.89 5.76
N PHE A 79 -9.73 -11.24 6.05
CA PHE A 79 -9.67 -9.78 6.14
C PHE A 79 -9.70 -9.06 4.79
N ARG A 80 -9.25 -9.72 3.72
CA ARG A 80 -9.38 -9.19 2.35
C ARG A 80 -10.72 -9.51 1.70
N GLY A 81 -11.36 -10.60 2.11
CA GLY A 81 -12.61 -11.07 1.54
C GLY A 81 -13.88 -10.48 2.19
N THR A 82 -13.73 -9.71 3.28
CA THR A 82 -14.88 -9.10 3.98
C THR A 82 -14.74 -7.58 4.07
N PRO A 83 -15.85 -6.81 4.01
CA PRO A 83 -15.80 -5.35 4.15
C PRO A 83 -15.30 -4.91 5.52
N MET A 84 -14.41 -3.91 5.58
CA MET A 84 -13.86 -3.41 6.84
C MET A 84 -14.93 -2.89 7.80
N ILE A 85 -16.03 -2.34 7.30
CA ILE A 85 -17.16 -1.89 8.14
C ILE A 85 -17.78 -3.07 8.92
N VAL A 86 -17.94 -4.23 8.28
CA VAL A 86 -18.46 -5.44 8.93
C VAL A 86 -17.49 -5.96 9.98
N GLN A 87 -16.19 -5.94 9.65
CA GLN A 87 -15.12 -6.31 10.59
C GLN A 87 -15.13 -5.39 11.82
N ALA A 88 -15.32 -4.07 11.63
CA ALA A 88 -15.38 -3.10 12.72
C ALA A 88 -16.53 -3.40 13.69
N VAL A 89 -17.73 -3.64 13.15
CA VAL A 89 -18.91 -4.00 13.95
C VAL A 89 -18.69 -5.34 14.67
N PHE A 90 -18.22 -6.35 13.95
CA PHE A 90 -18.02 -7.69 14.50
C PHE A 90 -16.96 -7.72 15.61
N ILE A 91 -15.82 -7.04 15.40
CA ILE A 91 -14.74 -7.01 16.39
C ILE A 91 -15.17 -6.19 17.60
N TYR A 92 -15.67 -4.96 17.42
CA TYR A 92 -15.96 -4.06 18.52
C TYR A 92 -17.13 -4.53 19.39
N TYR A 93 -18.27 -4.85 18.76
CA TYR A 93 -19.46 -5.29 19.49
C TYR A 93 -19.44 -6.79 19.78
N GLY A 94 -18.87 -7.61 18.89
CA GLY A 94 -18.80 -9.05 19.07
C GLY A 94 -17.89 -9.47 20.21
N LEU A 95 -16.72 -8.82 20.37
CA LEU A 95 -15.84 -9.08 21.53
C LEU A 95 -16.52 -8.77 22.86
N LEU A 96 -17.28 -7.68 22.91
CA LEU A 96 -18.05 -7.34 24.10
C LEU A 96 -19.17 -8.34 24.37
N GLN A 97 -19.93 -8.69 23.34
CA GLN A 97 -21.15 -9.52 23.50
C GLN A 97 -20.83 -11.00 23.77
N VAL A 98 -19.81 -11.54 23.10
CA VAL A 98 -19.49 -12.98 23.19
C VAL A 98 -18.50 -13.28 24.31
N PHE A 99 -17.50 -12.42 24.49
CA PHE A 99 -16.38 -12.66 25.41
C PHE A 99 -16.38 -11.72 26.62
N GLY A 100 -17.30 -10.74 26.69
CA GLY A 100 -17.32 -9.74 27.76
C GLY A 100 -16.13 -8.77 27.73
N ILE A 101 -15.33 -8.77 26.66
CA ILE A 101 -14.12 -7.93 26.55
C ILE A 101 -14.53 -6.54 26.05
N LYS A 102 -14.44 -5.54 26.93
CA LYS A 102 -14.69 -4.15 26.57
C LYS A 102 -13.40 -3.49 26.05
N MET A 103 -13.39 -3.24 24.75
CA MET A 103 -12.31 -2.50 24.10
C MET A 103 -12.65 -1.02 23.99
N GLY A 104 -11.68 -0.12 24.23
CA GLY A 104 -11.86 1.31 23.98
C GLY A 104 -12.01 1.59 22.47
N MET A 105 -12.81 2.60 22.09
CA MET A 105 -13.04 2.94 20.68
C MET A 105 -11.75 3.14 19.88
N TRP A 106 -10.80 3.89 20.44
CA TRP A 106 -9.50 4.14 19.78
C TRP A 106 -8.67 2.87 19.63
N GLN A 107 -8.63 2.03 20.68
CA GLN A 107 -7.94 0.74 20.62
C GLN A 107 -8.54 -0.15 19.54
N ALA A 108 -9.88 -0.22 19.46
CA ALA A 108 -10.57 -0.96 18.41
C ALA A 108 -10.26 -0.39 17.02
N GLY A 109 -10.31 0.92 16.85
CA GLY A 109 -10.00 1.56 15.57
C GLY A 109 -8.59 1.26 15.08
N PHE A 110 -7.58 1.47 15.91
CA PHE A 110 -6.19 1.13 15.56
C PHE A 110 -6.03 -0.36 15.26
N PHE A 111 -6.61 -1.24 16.07
CA PHE A 111 -6.54 -2.68 15.86
C PHE A 111 -7.18 -3.10 14.54
N ILE A 112 -8.40 -2.61 14.24
CA ILE A 112 -9.15 -2.98 13.04
C ILE A 112 -8.39 -2.53 11.78
N VAL A 113 -7.94 -1.27 11.72
CA VAL A 113 -7.20 -0.76 10.57
C VAL A 113 -5.88 -1.52 10.41
N SER A 114 -5.16 -1.76 11.51
CA SER A 114 -3.87 -2.45 11.46
C SER A 114 -3.99 -3.90 10.99
N ILE A 115 -4.98 -4.65 11.48
CA ILE A 115 -5.15 -6.06 11.10
C ILE A 115 -5.69 -6.20 9.66
N ASN A 116 -6.56 -5.29 9.23
CA ASN A 116 -7.05 -5.23 7.86
C ASN A 116 -5.91 -4.89 6.89
N THR A 117 -5.21 -3.77 7.13
CA THR A 117 -4.04 -3.36 6.33
C THR A 117 -2.96 -4.43 6.33
N GLY A 118 -2.74 -5.11 7.46
CA GLY A 118 -1.80 -6.22 7.59
C GLY A 118 -2.08 -7.37 6.63
N ALA A 119 -3.34 -7.70 6.39
CA ALA A 119 -3.73 -8.72 5.43
C ALA A 119 -3.40 -8.31 3.98
N TYR A 120 -3.67 -7.05 3.59
CA TYR A 120 -3.28 -6.53 2.27
C TYR A 120 -1.77 -6.47 2.12
N MET A 121 -1.07 -5.99 3.14
CA MET A 121 0.39 -5.89 3.13
C MET A 121 1.08 -7.26 3.12
N ALA A 122 0.51 -8.28 3.76
CA ALA A 122 1.03 -9.65 3.70
C ALA A 122 1.09 -10.18 2.26
N GLU A 123 0.04 -9.93 1.49
CA GLU A 123 0.00 -10.32 0.08
C GLU A 123 0.97 -9.48 -0.77
N THR A 124 1.05 -8.16 -0.50
CA THR A 124 2.02 -7.27 -1.16
C THR A 124 3.46 -7.71 -0.91
N VAL A 125 3.81 -8.02 0.33
CA VAL A 125 5.16 -8.50 0.71
C VAL A 125 5.45 -9.86 0.07
N ARG A 126 4.50 -10.79 0.12
CA ARG A 126 4.63 -12.08 -0.54
C ARG A 126 4.83 -11.92 -2.05
N GLY A 127 4.02 -11.08 -2.69
CA GLY A 127 4.12 -10.78 -4.12
C GLY A 127 5.46 -10.13 -4.47
N GLY A 128 5.91 -9.14 -3.69
CA GLY A 128 7.20 -8.47 -3.87
C GLY A 128 8.40 -9.40 -3.74
N ILE A 129 8.36 -10.37 -2.81
CA ILE A 129 9.42 -11.39 -2.69
C ILE A 129 9.40 -12.34 -3.87
N VAL A 130 8.22 -12.80 -4.29
CA VAL A 130 8.06 -13.77 -5.39
C VAL A 130 8.36 -13.14 -6.75
N SER A 131 8.23 -11.82 -6.90
CA SER A 131 8.54 -11.12 -8.16
C SER A 131 10.02 -11.01 -8.47
N ILE A 132 10.91 -11.33 -7.51
CA ILE A 132 12.35 -11.32 -7.75
C ILE A 132 12.75 -12.54 -8.58
N ASP A 133 13.57 -12.31 -9.58
CA ASP A 133 14.05 -13.36 -10.49
C ASP A 133 14.64 -14.54 -9.70
N PRO A 134 14.20 -15.78 -9.95
CA PRO A 134 14.76 -16.99 -9.32
C PRO A 134 16.27 -17.13 -9.47
N GLY A 135 16.85 -16.64 -10.59
CA GLY A 135 18.29 -16.61 -10.83
C GLY A 135 19.08 -15.87 -9.74
N GLN A 136 18.48 -14.86 -9.08
CA GLN A 136 19.10 -14.18 -7.93
C GLN A 136 19.29 -15.14 -6.76
N THR A 137 18.32 -16.02 -6.51
CA THR A 137 18.39 -17.05 -5.47
C THR A 137 19.38 -18.14 -5.84
N GLU A 138 19.42 -18.55 -7.11
CA GLU A 138 20.33 -19.56 -7.61
C GLU A 138 21.77 -19.09 -7.60
N GLY A 139 22.04 -17.86 -8.06
CA GLY A 139 23.35 -17.24 -8.02
C GLY A 139 23.88 -17.07 -6.60
N ALA A 140 23.06 -16.63 -5.65
CA ALA A 140 23.44 -16.53 -4.26
C ALA A 140 23.81 -17.89 -3.64
N LYS A 141 23.06 -18.95 -3.99
CA LYS A 141 23.36 -20.31 -3.54
C LYS A 141 24.64 -20.86 -4.17
N ALA A 142 24.91 -20.51 -5.44
CA ALA A 142 26.13 -20.95 -6.13
C ALA A 142 27.43 -20.45 -5.46
N ILE A 143 27.39 -19.26 -4.84
CA ILE A 143 28.51 -18.71 -4.05
C ILE A 143 28.47 -19.12 -2.57
N GLY A 144 27.62 -20.11 -2.21
CA GLY A 144 27.58 -20.69 -0.87
C GLY A 144 26.72 -19.96 0.16
N MET A 145 25.89 -18.98 -0.24
CA MET A 145 24.97 -18.31 0.68
C MET A 145 23.89 -19.27 1.19
N ASN A 146 23.67 -19.25 2.49
CA ASN A 146 22.52 -19.94 3.07
C ASN A 146 21.21 -19.15 2.80
N HIS A 147 20.06 -19.79 3.06
CA HIS A 147 18.75 -19.17 2.77
C HIS A 147 18.56 -17.79 3.45
N TRP A 148 18.98 -17.65 4.70
CA TRP A 148 18.86 -16.40 5.44
C TRP A 148 19.73 -15.29 4.84
N GLN A 149 20.98 -15.61 4.50
CA GLN A 149 21.90 -14.68 3.84
C GLN A 149 21.35 -14.25 2.47
N THR A 150 20.87 -15.19 1.66
CA THR A 150 20.23 -14.91 0.38
C THR A 150 19.03 -13.98 0.56
N MET A 151 18.15 -14.28 1.53
CA MET A 151 16.94 -13.48 1.78
C MET A 151 17.30 -12.04 2.19
N VAL A 152 18.18 -11.87 3.17
CA VAL A 152 18.48 -10.56 3.76
C VAL A 152 19.36 -9.69 2.86
N HIS A 153 20.34 -10.28 2.17
CA HIS A 153 21.31 -9.49 1.41
C HIS A 153 21.00 -9.37 -0.08
N VAL A 154 20.22 -10.29 -0.65
CA VAL A 154 19.95 -10.32 -2.10
C VAL A 154 18.46 -10.04 -2.39
N ILE A 155 17.54 -10.83 -1.81
CA ILE A 155 16.13 -10.80 -2.19
C ILE A 155 15.42 -9.62 -1.54
N LEU A 156 15.53 -9.46 -0.22
CA LEU A 156 14.78 -8.46 0.53
C LEU A 156 15.07 -7.01 0.11
N PRO A 157 16.34 -6.60 -0.15
CA PRO A 157 16.62 -5.24 -0.63
C PRO A 157 15.98 -4.93 -1.99
N GLN A 158 15.91 -5.92 -2.88
CA GLN A 158 15.25 -5.79 -4.17
C GLN A 158 13.72 -5.78 -4.02
N ALA A 159 13.18 -6.71 -3.23
CA ALA A 159 11.74 -6.80 -2.95
C ALA A 159 11.20 -5.52 -2.30
N LEU A 160 11.96 -4.90 -1.39
CA LEU A 160 11.55 -3.65 -0.72
C LEU A 160 11.31 -2.52 -1.71
N ARG A 161 12.10 -2.41 -2.78
CA ARG A 161 11.87 -1.39 -3.84
C ARG A 161 10.48 -1.56 -4.48
N ASN A 162 10.03 -2.80 -4.66
CA ASN A 162 8.70 -3.09 -5.20
C ASN A 162 7.58 -2.91 -4.16
N ILE A 163 7.88 -3.10 -2.87
CA ILE A 163 6.91 -3.06 -1.76
C ILE A 163 6.66 -1.62 -1.31
N ILE A 164 7.67 -0.75 -1.27
CA ILE A 164 7.58 0.61 -0.73
C ILE A 164 6.49 1.46 -1.40
N PRO A 165 6.34 1.50 -2.75
CA PRO A 165 5.24 2.21 -3.39
C PRO A 165 3.86 1.71 -2.95
N GLN A 166 3.74 0.40 -2.72
CA GLN A 166 2.49 -0.21 -2.27
C GLN A 166 2.15 0.16 -0.82
N ILE A 167 3.15 0.37 0.05
CA ILE A 167 2.94 0.91 1.41
C ILE A 167 2.28 2.28 1.34
N GLY A 168 2.83 3.16 0.50
CA GLY A 168 2.29 4.50 0.30
C GLY A 168 0.87 4.47 -0.28
N ASN A 169 0.60 3.59 -1.24
CA ASN A 169 -0.74 3.41 -1.80
C ASN A 169 -1.73 2.91 -0.73
N ASN A 170 -1.35 1.96 0.12
CA ASN A 170 -2.17 1.51 1.24
C ASN A 170 -2.47 2.63 2.25
N PHE A 171 -1.51 3.53 2.51
CA PHE A 171 -1.76 4.70 3.34
C PHE A 171 -2.83 5.61 2.74
N ILE A 172 -2.77 5.90 1.44
CA ILE A 172 -3.78 6.71 0.73
C ILE A 172 -5.16 6.04 0.76
N ILE A 173 -5.22 4.71 0.61
CA ILE A 173 -6.45 3.94 0.74
C ILE A 173 -7.00 4.07 2.17
N ASN A 174 -6.17 3.88 3.18
CA ASN A 174 -6.56 3.95 4.59
C ASN A 174 -7.14 5.32 4.96
N ILE A 175 -6.65 6.43 4.38
CA ILE A 175 -7.26 7.77 4.59
C ILE A 175 -8.76 7.75 4.30
N LYS A 176 -9.19 7.04 3.27
CA LYS A 176 -10.61 6.94 2.88
C LYS A 176 -11.33 5.85 3.69
N ASP A 177 -10.71 4.72 3.85
CA ASP A 177 -11.32 3.52 4.44
C ASP A 177 -11.55 3.67 5.95
N THR A 178 -10.77 4.49 6.66
CA THR A 178 -11.03 4.81 8.07
C THR A 178 -12.40 5.44 8.32
N SER A 179 -13.05 6.01 7.29
CA SER A 179 -14.41 6.58 7.37
C SER A 179 -15.46 5.56 7.86
N VAL A 180 -15.24 4.26 7.63
CA VAL A 180 -16.14 3.20 8.10
C VAL A 180 -16.13 3.06 9.62
N LEU A 181 -15.08 3.53 10.31
CA LEU A 181 -14.97 3.47 11.77
C LEU A 181 -15.94 4.41 12.49
N SER A 182 -16.58 5.32 11.75
CA SER A 182 -17.70 6.11 12.24
C SER A 182 -18.87 5.25 12.77
N VAL A 183 -18.96 3.97 12.36
CA VAL A 183 -19.97 2.99 12.84
C VAL A 183 -19.74 2.62 14.31
N ILE A 184 -18.51 2.65 14.78
CA ILE A 184 -18.14 2.41 16.18
C ILE A 184 -17.93 3.72 16.96
N SER A 185 -18.48 4.83 16.43
CA SER A 185 -18.47 6.17 17.03
C SER A 185 -17.10 6.84 17.16
N ILE A 186 -16.12 6.46 16.35
CA ILE A 186 -14.87 7.22 16.23
C ILE A 186 -15.16 8.53 15.51
N THR A 187 -14.75 9.66 16.10
CA THR A 187 -14.99 11.01 15.59
C THR A 187 -13.98 11.37 14.50
N ASP A 188 -14.00 10.62 13.41
CA ASP A 188 -13.26 10.91 12.17
C ASP A 188 -13.97 11.95 11.30
N LEU A 189 -13.44 12.26 10.15
CA LEU A 189 -13.99 13.26 9.24
C LEU A 189 -15.43 12.91 8.78
N PHE A 190 -15.69 11.62 8.51
CA PHE A 190 -17.03 11.19 8.09
C PHE A 190 -18.04 11.19 9.24
N PHE A 191 -17.62 10.91 10.47
CA PHE A 191 -18.46 11.08 11.66
C PHE A 191 -18.88 12.53 11.85
N VAL A 192 -17.96 13.48 11.65
CA VAL A 192 -18.28 14.92 11.70
C VAL A 192 -19.34 15.29 10.65
N HIS A 193 -19.21 14.78 9.42
CA HIS A 193 -20.25 14.92 8.40
C HIS A 193 -21.62 14.46 8.92
N LYS A 194 -21.71 13.23 9.44
CA LYS A 194 -22.97 12.68 9.98
C LYS A 194 -23.54 13.57 11.10
N SER A 195 -22.67 14.09 11.96
CA SER A 195 -23.07 14.96 13.07
C SER A 195 -23.61 16.30 12.59
N VAL A 196 -22.96 16.91 11.59
CA VAL A 196 -23.40 18.19 10.99
C VAL A 196 -24.74 18.01 10.27
N VAL A 197 -24.88 16.93 9.51
CA VAL A 197 -26.14 16.59 8.84
C VAL A 197 -27.27 16.41 9.85
N GLY A 198 -27.03 15.71 10.96
CA GLY A 198 -28.02 15.53 12.02
C GLY A 198 -28.41 16.83 12.72
N ALA A 199 -27.52 17.84 12.75
CA ALA A 199 -27.77 19.12 13.40
C ALA A 199 -28.42 20.17 12.49
N LEU A 200 -28.08 20.20 11.19
CA LEU A 200 -28.46 21.26 10.26
C LEU A 200 -29.31 20.80 9.08
N TYR A 201 -29.46 19.48 8.87
CA TYR A 201 -30.13 18.86 7.71
C TYR A 201 -29.50 19.25 6.36
N THR A 202 -28.23 19.71 6.36
CA THR A 202 -27.46 20.12 5.17
C THR A 202 -26.66 18.94 4.61
N TYR A 203 -27.36 18.00 3.98
CA TYR A 203 -26.76 16.74 3.49
C TYR A 203 -25.74 16.99 2.39
N PHE A 204 -26.16 17.73 1.36
CA PHE A 204 -25.36 17.90 0.15
C PHE A 204 -24.17 18.84 0.38
N GLU A 205 -24.37 19.92 1.11
CA GLU A 205 -23.33 20.91 1.44
C GLU A 205 -22.23 20.27 2.30
N SER A 206 -22.63 19.57 3.35
CA SER A 206 -21.67 18.87 4.23
C SER A 206 -20.92 17.76 3.49
N ALA A 207 -21.58 16.99 2.61
CA ALA A 207 -20.93 15.97 1.79
C ALA A 207 -19.91 16.58 0.83
N ALA A 208 -20.23 17.69 0.18
CA ALA A 208 -19.33 18.40 -0.71
C ALA A 208 -18.07 18.90 0.03
N ILE A 209 -18.24 19.47 1.22
CA ILE A 209 -17.11 19.91 2.06
C ILE A 209 -16.20 18.73 2.40
N VAL A 210 -16.76 17.62 2.87
CA VAL A 210 -15.99 16.42 3.25
C VAL A 210 -15.29 15.80 2.04
N MET A 211 -15.95 15.75 0.88
CA MET A 211 -15.35 15.28 -0.37
C MET A 211 -14.12 16.11 -0.74
N VAL A 212 -14.20 17.44 -0.65
CA VAL A 212 -13.05 18.33 -0.94
C VAL A 212 -11.92 18.10 0.07
N ILE A 213 -12.23 17.93 1.37
CA ILE A 213 -11.22 17.67 2.39
C ILE A 213 -10.52 16.32 2.13
N TYR A 214 -11.27 15.22 1.89
CA TYR A 214 -10.67 13.92 1.54
C TYR A 214 -9.81 13.99 0.28
N LEU A 215 -10.29 14.68 -0.77
CA LEU A 215 -9.54 14.87 -2.00
C LEU A 215 -8.23 15.63 -1.74
N THR A 216 -8.26 16.70 -0.98
CA THR A 216 -7.07 17.47 -0.61
C THR A 216 -6.06 16.61 0.16
N MET A 217 -6.53 15.83 1.16
CA MET A 217 -5.70 14.95 1.96
C MET A 217 -5.04 13.86 1.09
N THR A 218 -5.81 13.22 0.22
CA THR A 218 -5.30 12.14 -0.64
C THR A 218 -4.37 12.67 -1.75
N LEU A 219 -4.65 13.83 -2.33
CA LEU A 219 -3.74 14.48 -3.30
C LEU A 219 -2.42 14.89 -2.65
N PHE A 220 -2.48 15.46 -1.44
CA PHE A 220 -1.28 15.82 -0.70
C PHE A 220 -0.44 14.58 -0.33
N ALA A 221 -1.08 13.53 0.17
CA ALA A 221 -0.42 12.26 0.46
C ALA A 221 0.20 11.62 -0.81
N SER A 222 -0.52 11.65 -1.94
CA SER A 222 -0.03 11.15 -3.22
C SER A 222 1.16 11.96 -3.75
N TYR A 223 1.14 13.27 -3.54
CA TYR A 223 2.26 14.15 -3.91
C TYR A 223 3.53 13.81 -3.10
N LEU A 224 3.38 13.68 -1.77
CA LEU A 224 4.50 13.29 -0.90
C LEU A 224 5.05 11.91 -1.26
N LEU A 225 4.16 10.94 -1.56
CA LEU A 225 4.55 9.61 -1.98
C LEU A 225 5.40 9.64 -3.26
N ARG A 226 4.97 10.38 -4.29
CA ARG A 226 5.74 10.52 -5.55
C ARG A 226 7.10 11.18 -5.34
N LEU A 227 7.21 12.14 -4.42
CA LEU A 227 8.50 12.73 -4.06
C LEU A 227 9.43 11.70 -3.41
N TRP A 228 8.85 10.86 -2.55
CA TRP A 228 9.60 9.80 -1.87
C TRP A 228 10.03 8.69 -2.82
N GLU A 229 9.17 8.26 -3.73
CA GLU A 229 9.49 7.29 -4.80
C GLU A 229 10.65 7.79 -5.68
N LYS A 230 10.59 9.05 -6.14
CA LYS A 230 11.67 9.64 -6.93
C LYS A 230 13.01 9.67 -6.18
N ALA A 231 13.00 9.86 -4.86
CA ALA A 231 14.20 9.83 -4.05
C ALA A 231 14.80 8.42 -3.90
N LEU A 232 13.95 7.38 -3.97
CA LEU A 232 14.36 5.99 -3.87
C LEU A 232 14.88 5.41 -5.19
N ASP A 233 14.29 5.84 -6.32
CA ASP A 233 14.68 5.33 -7.65
C ASP A 233 16.08 5.80 -8.09
N GLY A 234 16.63 6.82 -7.44
CA GLY A 234 17.92 7.39 -7.80
C GLY A 234 17.94 8.01 -9.22
N PRO A 235 19.09 8.50 -9.71
CA PRO A 235 19.22 9.02 -11.05
C PRO A 235 19.04 7.86 -12.07
N GLN A 236 18.02 7.94 -12.91
CA GLN A 236 17.73 6.98 -14.00
C GLN A 236 18.70 7.10 -15.18
N ASN A 237 19.96 7.43 -14.91
CA ASN A 237 21.01 7.52 -15.92
C ASN A 237 21.77 6.18 -16.04
N TYR A 238 21.08 5.06 -16.08
CA TYR A 238 21.65 3.87 -16.71
C TYR A 238 21.26 3.92 -18.19
N ASP A 239 22.03 4.67 -18.95
CA ASP A 239 22.22 4.37 -20.35
C ASP A 239 22.84 2.97 -20.39
N LEU A 240 21.99 1.97 -20.52
CA LEU A 240 22.43 0.62 -20.88
C LEU A 240 22.89 0.70 -22.36
N ASN A 241 23.97 1.39 -22.60
CA ASN A 241 24.83 1.08 -23.74
C ASN A 241 25.34 -0.34 -23.48
N THR A 242 24.46 -1.31 -23.64
CA THR A 242 24.81 -2.72 -23.68
C THR A 242 25.61 -2.92 -24.97
N THR A 243 26.89 -2.65 -24.90
CA THR A 243 27.92 -3.23 -25.78
C THR A 243 28.04 -4.74 -25.47
N ASP A 244 26.94 -5.38 -25.15
CA ASP A 244 26.92 -6.81 -24.95
C ASP A 244 26.75 -7.48 -26.29
N SER A 245 27.88 -7.80 -26.95
CA SER A 245 27.93 -8.52 -28.22
C SER A 245 27.20 -9.87 -28.17
N LEU A 246 27.00 -10.44 -26.97
CA LEU A 246 26.23 -11.66 -26.75
C LEU A 246 24.72 -11.42 -26.86
N ALA A 247 24.21 -10.23 -26.50
CA ALA A 247 22.80 -9.89 -26.65
C ALA A 247 22.39 -9.80 -28.13
N TYR A 248 23.27 -9.30 -28.99
CA TYR A 248 23.06 -9.27 -30.43
C TYR A 248 23.09 -10.66 -31.08
N THR A 249 23.93 -11.56 -30.59
CA THR A 249 24.02 -12.94 -31.11
C THR A 249 22.88 -13.84 -30.63
N SER A 250 22.23 -13.51 -29.52
CA SER A 250 21.09 -14.27 -29.02
C SER A 250 19.74 -13.90 -29.67
N GLY A 251 19.72 -12.91 -30.57
CA GLY A 251 18.47 -12.42 -31.21
C GLY A 251 17.52 -11.70 -30.25
N MET A 252 17.97 -11.36 -29.04
CA MET A 252 17.20 -10.67 -28.03
C MET A 252 16.97 -9.19 -28.35
N TYR A 253 17.83 -8.58 -29.16
CA TYR A 253 17.71 -7.23 -29.68
C TYR A 253 17.91 -7.21 -31.19
N ASN A 254 17.04 -6.55 -31.92
CA ASN A 254 17.30 -6.23 -33.33
C ASN A 254 18.48 -5.28 -33.37
N ALA A 255 19.55 -5.62 -34.05
CA ALA A 255 20.65 -4.70 -34.32
C ALA A 255 20.10 -3.42 -34.94
N PRO A 256 20.54 -2.21 -34.50
CA PRO A 256 20.17 -1.00 -35.18
C PRO A 256 20.55 -1.13 -36.66
N ASP A 257 19.60 -0.86 -37.54
CA ASP A 257 19.88 -0.87 -38.98
C ASP A 257 20.97 0.18 -39.28
N PRO A 258 22.16 -0.22 -39.77
CA PRO A 258 23.24 0.72 -40.06
C PRO A 258 22.85 1.77 -41.12
N ASN A 259 21.75 1.57 -41.84
CA ASN A 259 21.24 2.54 -42.80
C ASN A 259 20.30 3.59 -42.18
N HIS A 260 19.87 3.40 -40.91
CA HIS A 260 19.02 4.38 -40.22
C HIS A 260 19.81 5.62 -39.75
N GLU A 261 21.11 5.48 -39.47
CA GLU A 261 21.94 6.63 -39.11
C GLU A 261 22.31 7.52 -40.29
N SER A 262 22.43 6.93 -41.50
CA SER A 262 22.73 7.70 -42.71
C SER A 262 21.55 8.59 -43.14
N GLN A 263 20.30 8.13 -42.97
CA GLN A 263 19.09 8.92 -43.30
C GLN A 263 18.89 10.13 -42.37
N ASN A 264 19.31 10.05 -41.09
CA ASN A 264 19.21 11.17 -40.15
C ASN A 264 20.31 12.22 -40.33
N LEU A 265 21.45 11.87 -40.96
CA LEU A 265 22.51 12.81 -41.32
C LEU A 265 22.16 13.60 -42.56
N ASP A 266 21.52 12.97 -43.56
CA ASP A 266 21.09 13.65 -44.78
C ASP A 266 19.92 14.62 -44.55
N MET A 267 19.05 14.36 -43.60
CA MET A 267 17.97 15.31 -43.23
C MET A 267 18.47 16.52 -42.44
N LYS A 268 19.62 16.45 -41.77
CA LYS A 268 20.23 17.60 -41.07
C LYS A 268 21.16 18.41 -41.96
N GLY A 269 21.67 17.84 -43.05
CA GLY A 269 22.53 18.53 -44.05
C GLY A 269 21.76 19.35 -45.07
N GLY A 270 20.48 19.09 -45.31
CA GLY A 270 19.65 19.77 -46.30
C GLY A 270 19.05 21.12 -45.87
N ALA A 271 19.20 21.57 -44.64
CA ALA A 271 18.58 22.80 -44.10
C ALA A 271 19.56 24.01 -44.00
N ALA A 272 20.73 23.92 -44.62
CA ALA A 272 21.74 24.99 -44.52
C ALA A 272 22.09 25.70 -45.85
N HIS A 273 21.32 25.55 -46.89
CA HIS A 273 21.43 26.37 -48.11
C HIS A 273 20.05 26.60 -48.73
N VAL A 274 19.32 27.66 -48.29
CA VAL A 274 18.55 28.62 -49.12
C VAL A 274 18.42 29.91 -48.30
#